data_e45544ef5b93e80eb8a626c469cbe67d
#
_entry.id   e45544ef5b93e80eb8a626c469cbe67d
#
_cell.length_a   1.000
_cell.length_b   1.000
_cell.length_c   1.000
_cell.angle_alpha   90.00
_cell.angle_beta   90.00
_cell.angle_gamma   90.00
#
_symmetry.space_group_name_H-M   'P 1'
#
loop_
_entity.id
_entity.type
_entity.pdbx_description
1 polymer ?
#
loop_
_entity_poly.entity_id
_entity_poly.type
_entity_poly.pdbx_seq_one_letter_code
_entity_poly.pdbx_strand_id
1 'polypeptide(L)'
;KSSNISTYCYSQKIYCNGTMKSVAKTGKRDFVLGKVRSVRKYISFKIHKNFGYAEFATILALITSDKSYFSNEFYNNVKSAGVAHIMVVSGLHLSIIVTFLLAFTKKIFYNRYLKAFTIFLAVILVSTVAGFSMSVLRAGVTYILISVSFILNRPNTPSNTLGTAVSILLINNPFAVFNVAFQLSVLSTFGILAVAIPIIEFVRQAEYI
;
A
#
# COMPACT_ATOMS: atom_id res chain seq x y z
N LYS A 1 -4.70 -0.89 -29.55
CA LYS A 1 -5.01 0.00 -28.39
C LYS A 1 -6.05 -0.57 -27.42
N SER A 2 -6.98 -1.43 -27.86
CA SER A 2 -8.02 -2.02 -27.01
C SER A 2 -7.51 -3.11 -26.05
N SER A 3 -6.51 -3.89 -26.45
CA SER A 3 -5.94 -4.98 -25.64
C SER A 3 -5.28 -4.50 -24.35
N ASN A 4 -4.63 -3.34 -24.35
CA ASN A 4 -3.97 -2.79 -23.16
C ASN A 4 -4.96 -2.30 -22.10
N ILE A 5 -6.13 -1.80 -22.50
CA ILE A 5 -7.18 -1.33 -21.59
C ILE A 5 -7.84 -2.53 -20.89
N SER A 6 -8.12 -3.60 -21.62
CA SER A 6 -8.73 -4.81 -21.03
C SER A 6 -7.79 -5.44 -19.99
N THR A 7 -6.51 -5.58 -20.30
CA THR A 7 -5.50 -6.15 -19.38
C THR A 7 -5.34 -5.31 -18.11
N TYR A 8 -5.34 -3.97 -18.25
CA TYR A 8 -5.33 -3.07 -17.12
C TYR A 8 -6.59 -3.21 -16.25
N CYS A 9 -7.78 -3.29 -16.86
CA CYS A 9 -9.03 -3.50 -16.14
C CYS A 9 -9.02 -4.83 -15.36
N TYR A 10 -8.54 -5.91 -15.93
CA TYR A 10 -8.39 -7.20 -15.24
C TYR A 10 -7.42 -7.12 -14.07
N SER A 11 -6.31 -6.40 -14.19
CA SER A 11 -5.36 -6.21 -13.10
C SER A 11 -5.98 -5.47 -11.90
N GLN A 12 -6.98 -4.63 -12.14
CA GLN A 12 -7.77 -3.93 -11.11
C GLN A 12 -9.03 -4.70 -10.68
N LYS A 13 -9.21 -5.94 -11.14
CA LYS A 13 -10.43 -6.75 -10.92
C LYS A 13 -11.71 -6.08 -11.46
N ILE A 14 -11.60 -5.30 -12.53
CA ILE A 14 -12.71 -4.69 -13.24
C ILE A 14 -13.07 -5.60 -14.41
N TYR A 15 -14.14 -6.36 -14.29
CA TYR A 15 -14.56 -7.36 -15.29
C TYR A 15 -15.60 -6.84 -16.28
N CYS A 16 -16.19 -5.67 -16.00
CA CYS A 16 -17.15 -5.03 -16.89
C CYS A 16 -16.85 -3.54 -17.02
N ASN A 17 -16.90 -3.02 -18.23
CA ASN A 17 -16.83 -1.58 -18.53
C ASN A 17 -18.09 -1.17 -19.28
N GLY A 18 -18.76 -0.16 -18.81
CA GLY A 18 -20.01 0.33 -19.41
C GLY A 18 -20.35 1.75 -18.98
N THR A 19 -21.19 2.42 -19.78
CA THR A 19 -21.76 3.71 -19.42
C THR A 19 -23.04 3.53 -18.62
N MET A 20 -23.10 4.13 -17.42
CA MET A 20 -24.30 4.07 -16.59
C MET A 20 -25.38 5.02 -17.10
N LYS A 21 -26.56 4.49 -17.42
CA LYS A 21 -27.76 5.28 -17.73
C LYS A 21 -28.61 5.60 -16.48
N SER A 22 -28.53 4.75 -15.46
CA SER A 22 -29.20 4.97 -14.17
C SER A 22 -28.55 4.15 -13.07
N VAL A 23 -28.58 4.64 -11.82
CA VAL A 23 -28.05 3.94 -10.64
C VAL A 23 -29.20 3.63 -9.71
N ALA A 24 -29.55 2.35 -9.55
CA ALA A 24 -30.44 1.87 -8.51
C ALA A 24 -29.61 1.37 -7.31
N LYS A 25 -29.95 1.82 -6.11
CA LYS A 25 -29.32 1.31 -4.88
C LYS A 25 -29.78 -0.13 -4.62
N THR A 26 -28.94 -1.12 -4.92
CA THR A 26 -29.18 -2.51 -4.53
C THR A 26 -28.75 -2.69 -3.07
N GLY A 27 -29.68 -3.09 -2.23
CA GLY A 27 -29.61 -2.97 -0.75
C GLY A 27 -28.65 -3.87 0.01
N LYS A 28 -27.64 -4.50 -0.58
CA LYS A 28 -26.59 -5.21 0.19
C LYS A 28 -25.46 -4.24 0.56
N ARG A 29 -25.56 -3.68 1.75
CA ARG A 29 -24.43 -2.98 2.37
C ARG A 29 -23.51 -4.00 3.02
N ASP A 30 -22.34 -4.20 2.46
CA ASP A 30 -21.27 -4.90 3.18
C ASP A 30 -20.93 -4.07 4.43
N PHE A 31 -21.21 -4.64 5.59
CA PHE A 31 -21.07 -3.96 6.89
C PHE A 31 -19.64 -3.41 7.11
N VAL A 32 -18.62 -4.16 6.67
CA VAL A 32 -17.20 -3.75 6.77
C VAL A 32 -16.91 -2.56 5.87
N LEU A 33 -17.31 -2.62 4.59
CA LEU A 33 -17.12 -1.50 3.64
C LEU A 33 -17.90 -0.24 4.07
N GLY A 34 -19.05 -0.43 4.72
CA GLY A 34 -19.83 0.67 5.29
C GLY A 34 -19.07 1.41 6.39
N LYS A 35 -18.46 0.68 7.33
CA LYS A 35 -17.61 1.27 8.40
C LYS A 35 -16.38 1.99 7.85
N VAL A 36 -15.71 1.39 6.88
CA VAL A 36 -14.55 2.00 6.19
C VAL A 36 -14.93 3.33 5.54
N ARG A 37 -16.04 3.36 4.82
CA ARG A 37 -16.55 4.59 4.21
C ARG A 37 -16.91 5.66 5.24
N SER A 38 -17.44 5.25 6.40
CA SER A 38 -17.76 6.18 7.48
C SER A 38 -16.52 6.80 8.10
N VAL A 39 -15.46 6.00 8.34
CA VAL A 39 -14.18 6.49 8.84
C VAL A 39 -13.54 7.47 7.84
N ARG A 40 -13.51 7.11 6.54
CA ARG A 40 -13.00 8.02 5.50
C ARG A 40 -13.78 9.31 5.41
N LYS A 41 -15.11 9.26 5.48
CA LYS A 41 -15.96 10.46 5.50
C LYS A 41 -15.70 11.34 6.72
N TYR A 42 -15.50 10.73 7.88
CA TYR A 42 -15.18 11.48 9.10
C TYR A 42 -13.84 12.19 9.00
N ILE A 43 -12.80 11.48 8.50
CA ILE A 43 -11.47 12.06 8.24
C ILE A 43 -11.58 13.20 7.22
N SER A 44 -12.26 12.98 6.10
CA SER A 44 -12.49 13.97 5.05
C SER A 44 -13.18 15.22 5.59
N PHE A 45 -14.25 15.06 6.37
CA PHE A 45 -14.99 16.17 6.98
C PHE A 45 -14.10 17.00 7.91
N LYS A 46 -13.32 16.33 8.76
CA LYS A 46 -12.47 17.01 9.74
C LYS A 46 -11.31 17.79 9.08
N ILE A 47 -10.73 17.26 8.01
CA ILE A 47 -9.67 17.94 7.26
C ILE A 47 -10.27 19.11 6.49
N HIS A 48 -11.41 18.94 5.82
CA HIS A 48 -12.06 20.00 5.05
C HIS A 48 -12.43 21.22 5.89
N LYS A 49 -12.75 21.02 7.17
CA LYS A 49 -13.11 22.12 8.09
C LYS A 49 -11.92 23.01 8.45
N ASN A 50 -10.69 22.48 8.42
CA ASN A 50 -9.50 23.14 8.98
C ASN A 50 -8.49 23.60 7.91
N PHE A 51 -8.65 23.20 6.65
CA PHE A 51 -7.70 23.46 5.58
C PHE A 51 -8.40 23.99 4.33
N GLY A 52 -7.68 24.75 3.51
CA GLY A 52 -8.17 25.18 2.20
C GLY A 52 -8.40 24.00 1.23
N TYR A 53 -9.09 24.26 0.13
CA TYR A 53 -9.50 23.18 -0.79
C TYR A 53 -8.30 22.41 -1.39
N ALA A 54 -7.23 23.09 -1.74
CA ALA A 54 -6.03 22.47 -2.32
C ALA A 54 -5.27 21.60 -1.29
N GLU A 55 -5.09 22.13 -0.09
CA GLU A 55 -4.48 21.39 1.03
C GLU A 55 -5.34 20.19 1.44
N PHE A 56 -6.65 20.39 1.52
CA PHE A 56 -7.62 19.32 1.80
C PHE A 56 -7.50 18.18 0.78
N ALA A 57 -7.53 18.50 -0.52
CA ALA A 57 -7.42 17.50 -1.58
C ALA A 57 -6.09 16.73 -1.50
N THR A 58 -4.99 17.44 -1.23
CA THR A 58 -3.63 16.86 -1.09
C THR A 58 -3.53 15.95 0.13
N ILE A 59 -3.94 16.42 1.29
CA ILE A 59 -3.91 15.63 2.55
C ILE A 59 -4.79 14.39 2.43
N LEU A 60 -5.98 14.54 1.84
CA LEU A 60 -6.90 13.43 1.64
C LEU A 60 -6.32 12.37 0.69
N ALA A 61 -5.70 12.78 -0.40
CA ALA A 61 -5.03 11.86 -1.33
C ALA A 61 -3.87 11.12 -0.67
N LEU A 62 -3.08 11.80 0.16
CA LEU A 62 -1.97 11.21 0.92
C LEU A 62 -2.42 10.20 1.98
N ILE A 63 -3.62 10.37 2.56
CA ILE A 63 -4.14 9.49 3.61
C ILE A 63 -4.97 8.35 3.03
N THR A 64 -5.84 8.65 2.06
CA THR A 64 -6.87 7.70 1.58
C THR A 64 -6.62 7.18 0.16
N SER A 65 -5.60 7.68 -0.54
CA SER A 65 -5.38 7.46 -1.97
C SER A 65 -6.52 7.98 -2.88
N ASP A 66 -7.41 8.80 -2.36
CA ASP A 66 -8.54 9.35 -3.10
C ASP A 66 -8.14 10.63 -3.83
N LYS A 67 -8.11 10.58 -5.14
CA LYS A 67 -7.76 11.69 -6.04
C LYS A 67 -8.97 12.43 -6.60
N SER A 68 -10.18 12.05 -6.20
CA SER A 68 -11.42 12.59 -6.79
C SER A 68 -11.62 14.09 -6.55
N TYR A 69 -10.88 14.63 -5.58
CA TYR A 69 -10.91 16.06 -5.21
C TYR A 69 -9.82 16.89 -5.91
N PHE A 70 -8.95 16.29 -6.73
CA PHE A 70 -7.99 17.07 -7.51
C PHE A 70 -8.66 17.75 -8.69
N SER A 71 -8.34 19.04 -8.92
CA SER A 71 -8.63 19.68 -10.19
C SER A 71 -7.78 19.05 -11.30
N ASN A 72 -8.31 19.02 -12.53
CA ASN A 72 -7.56 18.49 -13.68
C ASN A 72 -6.22 19.22 -13.88
N GLU A 73 -6.20 20.52 -13.67
CA GLU A 73 -4.99 21.34 -13.76
C GLU A 73 -3.96 20.94 -12.70
N PHE A 74 -4.36 20.85 -11.43
CA PHE A 74 -3.48 20.42 -10.34
C PHE A 74 -2.93 19.02 -10.59
N TYR A 75 -3.78 18.08 -11.02
CA TYR A 75 -3.35 16.73 -11.32
C TYR A 75 -2.32 16.66 -12.45
N ASN A 76 -2.52 17.46 -13.52
CA ASN A 76 -1.59 17.54 -14.64
C ASN A 76 -0.25 18.14 -14.20
N ASN A 77 -0.25 19.20 -13.38
CA ASN A 77 0.97 19.81 -12.85
C ASN A 77 1.77 18.84 -11.98
N VAL A 78 1.09 18.10 -11.09
CA VAL A 78 1.70 17.05 -10.26
C VAL A 78 2.28 15.93 -11.11
N LYS A 79 1.58 15.54 -12.17
CA LYS A 79 2.03 14.51 -13.12
C LYS A 79 3.25 14.97 -13.93
N SER A 80 3.25 16.21 -14.41
CA SER A 80 4.37 16.81 -15.16
C SER A 80 5.62 16.97 -14.28
N ALA A 81 5.44 17.28 -12.99
CA ALA A 81 6.51 17.32 -12.01
C ALA A 81 7.04 15.93 -11.61
N GLY A 82 6.46 14.82 -12.11
CA GLY A 82 6.89 13.45 -11.81
C GLY A 82 6.55 12.95 -10.41
N VAL A 83 5.87 13.77 -9.57
CA VAL A 83 5.58 13.45 -8.16
C VAL A 83 4.20 12.81 -7.93
N ALA A 84 3.50 12.47 -8.99
CA ALA A 84 2.16 11.86 -8.91
C ALA A 84 2.12 10.54 -8.11
N HIS A 85 3.23 9.80 -8.04
CA HIS A 85 3.37 8.57 -7.28
C HIS A 85 3.48 8.80 -5.76
N ILE A 86 3.94 9.98 -5.33
CA ILE A 86 4.02 10.37 -3.92
C ILE A 86 2.64 10.73 -3.37
N MET A 87 1.75 11.25 -4.25
CA MET A 87 0.38 11.65 -3.89
C MET A 87 -0.58 10.46 -3.67
N VAL A 88 -0.07 9.27 -3.51
CA VAL A 88 -0.86 8.06 -3.24
C VAL A 88 -0.23 7.32 -2.08
N VAL A 89 -1.06 6.78 -1.20
CA VAL A 89 -0.56 5.92 -0.13
C VAL A 89 0.25 4.77 -0.73
N SER A 90 1.51 4.73 -0.40
CA SER A 90 2.46 3.73 -0.90
C SER A 90 2.83 2.72 0.19
N GLY A 91 3.52 1.66 -0.21
CA GLY A 91 4.12 0.72 0.73
C GLY A 91 5.09 1.39 1.72
N LEU A 92 5.71 2.52 1.33
CA LEU A 92 6.58 3.29 2.22
C LEU A 92 5.82 3.86 3.42
N HIS A 93 4.61 4.41 3.22
CA HIS A 93 3.78 4.91 4.32
C HIS A 93 3.45 3.80 5.32
N LEU A 94 3.05 2.62 4.82
CA LEU A 94 2.83 1.45 5.67
C LEU A 94 4.12 1.04 6.39
N SER A 95 5.26 1.03 5.69
CA SER A 95 6.55 0.66 6.28
C SER A 95 6.96 1.60 7.40
N ILE A 96 6.81 2.91 7.24
CA ILE A 96 7.10 3.90 8.28
C ILE A 96 6.22 3.65 9.51
N ILE A 97 4.92 3.48 9.32
CA ILE A 97 3.97 3.26 10.41
C ILE A 97 4.30 1.96 11.16
N VAL A 98 4.54 0.86 10.43
CA VAL A 98 4.85 -0.44 11.05
C VAL A 98 6.20 -0.38 11.76
N THR A 99 7.22 0.26 11.18
CA THR A 99 8.55 0.39 11.80
C THR A 99 8.47 1.23 13.07
N PHE A 100 7.74 2.33 13.05
CA PHE A 100 7.50 3.16 14.25
C PHE A 100 6.79 2.36 15.35
N LEU A 101 5.72 1.64 15.00
CA LEU A 101 5.00 0.79 15.94
C LEU A 101 5.89 -0.32 16.51
N LEU A 102 6.72 -0.95 15.67
CA LEU A 102 7.68 -1.95 16.13
C LEU A 102 8.73 -1.36 17.06
N ALA A 103 9.27 -0.18 16.76
CA ALA A 103 10.22 0.50 17.63
C ALA A 103 9.60 0.83 18.99
N PHE A 104 8.36 1.31 18.98
CA PHE A 104 7.61 1.61 20.21
C PHE A 104 7.28 0.35 21.00
N THR A 105 6.80 -0.70 20.35
CA THR A 105 6.41 -1.96 20.98
C THR A 105 7.60 -2.79 21.47
N LYS A 106 8.79 -2.63 20.87
CA LYS A 106 10.02 -3.27 21.36
C LYS A 106 10.31 -2.92 22.83
N LYS A 107 10.00 -1.69 23.21
CA LYS A 107 10.24 -1.18 24.58
C LYS A 107 9.16 -1.62 25.57
N ILE A 108 7.93 -1.87 25.10
CA ILE A 108 6.76 -2.12 25.95
C ILE A 108 6.41 -3.62 26.00
N PHE A 109 6.50 -4.32 24.88
CA PHE A 109 6.06 -5.71 24.79
C PHE A 109 7.23 -6.67 24.57
N TYR A 110 7.49 -7.49 25.56
CA TYR A 110 8.45 -8.59 25.44
C TYR A 110 7.85 -9.78 24.62
N ASN A 111 6.53 -9.91 24.63
CA ASN A 111 5.82 -11.04 24.02
C ASN A 111 5.74 -10.91 22.47
N ARG A 112 6.29 -11.90 21.76
CA ARG A 112 6.30 -12.00 20.30
C ARG A 112 4.89 -12.03 19.67
N TYR A 113 3.92 -12.67 20.33
CA TYR A 113 2.54 -12.74 19.85
C TYR A 113 1.88 -11.37 19.85
N LEU A 114 2.16 -10.56 20.86
CA LEU A 114 1.62 -9.21 20.96
C LEU A 114 2.23 -8.28 19.90
N LYS A 115 3.53 -8.43 19.60
CA LYS A 115 4.18 -7.72 18.48
C LYS A 115 3.56 -8.10 17.15
N ALA A 116 3.36 -9.40 16.88
CA ALA A 116 2.73 -9.87 15.65
C ALA A 116 1.29 -9.36 15.52
N PHE A 117 0.52 -9.38 16.60
CA PHE A 117 -0.84 -8.83 16.63
C PHE A 117 -0.87 -7.33 16.33
N THR A 118 0.06 -6.55 16.89
CA THR A 118 0.17 -5.11 16.61
C THR A 118 0.47 -4.83 15.14
N ILE A 119 1.39 -5.59 14.53
CA ILE A 119 1.68 -5.47 13.10
C ILE A 119 0.44 -5.80 12.27
N PHE A 120 -0.23 -6.90 12.56
CA PHE A 120 -1.44 -7.33 11.88
C PHE A 120 -2.53 -6.26 11.94
N LEU A 121 -2.76 -5.68 13.12
CA LEU A 121 -3.73 -4.61 13.30
C LEU A 121 -3.34 -3.35 12.50
N ALA A 122 -2.06 -2.96 12.52
CA ALA A 122 -1.56 -1.82 11.75
C ALA A 122 -1.73 -2.03 10.24
N VAL A 123 -1.42 -3.22 9.73
CA VAL A 123 -1.60 -3.56 8.32
C VAL A 123 -3.07 -3.45 7.92
N ILE A 124 -3.99 -3.99 8.72
CA ILE A 124 -5.43 -3.90 8.45
C ILE A 124 -5.89 -2.45 8.45
N LEU A 125 -5.54 -1.67 9.47
CA LEU A 125 -5.95 -0.26 9.58
C LEU A 125 -5.46 0.56 8.40
N VAL A 126 -4.16 0.48 8.08
CA VAL A 126 -3.59 1.25 6.97
C VAL A 126 -4.16 0.81 5.63
N SER A 127 -4.26 -0.50 5.38
CA SER A 127 -4.84 -1.02 4.12
C SER A 127 -6.29 -0.59 3.93
N THR A 128 -7.05 -0.55 5.03
CA THR A 128 -8.45 -0.11 5.04
C THR A 128 -8.57 1.38 4.69
N VAL A 129 -7.74 2.22 5.30
CA VAL A 129 -7.72 3.67 5.03
C VAL A 129 -7.18 3.95 3.63
N ALA A 130 -6.12 3.29 3.21
CA ALA A 130 -5.49 3.46 1.89
C ALA A 130 -6.29 2.87 0.72
N GLY A 131 -7.32 2.07 0.96
CA GLY A 131 -8.19 1.50 -0.08
C GLY A 131 -7.61 0.29 -0.80
N PHE A 132 -6.78 -0.50 -0.15
CA PHE A 132 -6.24 -1.74 -0.67
C PHE A 132 -5.47 -1.59 -2.00
N SER A 133 -4.73 -0.50 -2.16
CA SER A 133 -3.86 -0.34 -3.34
C SER A 133 -2.86 -1.50 -3.43
N MET A 134 -2.48 -1.92 -4.66
CA MET A 134 -1.58 -3.07 -4.87
C MET A 134 -0.23 -2.91 -4.14
N SER A 135 0.29 -1.69 -4.06
CA SER A 135 1.52 -1.38 -3.33
C SER A 135 1.39 -1.59 -1.82
N VAL A 136 0.26 -1.16 -1.24
CA VAL A 136 -0.04 -1.37 0.20
C VAL A 136 -0.32 -2.83 0.49
N LEU A 137 -1.04 -3.54 -0.38
CA LEU A 137 -1.29 -4.97 -0.22
C LEU A 137 0.02 -5.77 -0.23
N ARG A 138 0.95 -5.47 -1.15
CA ARG A 138 2.25 -6.14 -1.18
C ARG A 138 3.03 -5.91 0.11
N ALA A 139 3.15 -4.67 0.56
CA ALA A 139 3.82 -4.36 1.81
C ALA A 139 3.12 -5.01 3.01
N GLY A 140 1.79 -5.02 3.03
CA GLY A 140 1.00 -5.67 4.07
C GLY A 140 1.24 -7.17 4.15
N VAL A 141 1.21 -7.87 3.02
CA VAL A 141 1.52 -9.32 2.97
C VAL A 141 2.94 -9.58 3.46
N THR A 142 3.91 -8.76 3.05
CA THR A 142 5.30 -8.86 3.52
C THR A 142 5.39 -8.73 5.04
N TYR A 143 4.74 -7.75 5.65
CA TYR A 143 4.74 -7.59 7.11
C TYR A 143 4.00 -8.69 7.86
N ILE A 144 2.94 -9.25 7.29
CA ILE A 144 2.26 -10.43 7.83
C ILE A 144 3.21 -11.63 7.82
N LEU A 145 3.94 -11.87 6.73
CA LEU A 145 4.93 -12.96 6.64
C LEU A 145 6.06 -12.79 7.66
N ILE A 146 6.57 -11.56 7.83
CA ILE A 146 7.55 -11.25 8.88
C ILE A 146 6.98 -11.55 10.27
N SER A 147 5.73 -11.20 10.53
CA SER A 147 5.07 -11.47 11.81
C SER A 147 4.93 -12.96 12.07
N VAL A 148 4.59 -13.74 11.04
CA VAL A 148 4.52 -15.21 11.13
C VAL A 148 5.91 -15.80 11.42
N SER A 149 6.97 -15.30 10.79
CA SER A 149 8.34 -15.72 11.05
C SER A 149 8.75 -15.48 12.52
N PHE A 150 8.35 -14.35 13.12
CA PHE A 150 8.56 -14.10 14.55
C PHE A 150 7.84 -15.10 15.46
N ILE A 151 6.59 -15.45 15.12
CA ILE A 151 5.80 -16.43 15.88
C ILE A 151 6.46 -17.81 15.81
N LEU A 152 6.88 -18.21 14.61
CA LEU A 152 7.45 -19.53 14.34
C LEU A 152 8.93 -19.66 14.76
N ASN A 153 9.57 -18.59 15.26
CA ASN A 153 11.02 -18.53 15.51
C ASN A 153 11.87 -18.95 14.29
N ARG A 154 11.43 -18.60 13.11
CA ARG A 154 12.18 -18.89 11.88
C ARG A 154 12.95 -17.65 11.42
N PRO A 155 14.20 -17.83 10.96
CA PRO A 155 14.95 -16.71 10.37
C PRO A 155 14.21 -16.19 9.15
N ASN A 156 14.06 -14.86 9.09
CA ASN A 156 13.40 -14.20 7.96
C ASN A 156 14.47 -13.75 6.97
N THR A 157 14.50 -14.37 5.78
CA THR A 157 15.33 -13.91 4.66
C THR A 157 14.49 -13.00 3.78
N PRO A 158 14.91 -11.72 3.60
CA PRO A 158 14.12 -10.74 2.84
C PRO A 158 13.76 -11.20 1.42
N SER A 159 14.68 -11.90 0.74
CA SER A 159 14.45 -12.44 -0.61
C SER A 159 13.34 -13.48 -0.66
N ASN A 160 13.31 -14.43 0.31
CA ASN A 160 12.25 -15.43 0.39
C ASN A 160 10.90 -14.79 0.74
N THR A 161 10.91 -13.78 1.63
CA THR A 161 9.70 -13.06 1.99
C THR A 161 9.14 -12.29 0.81
N LEU A 162 9.98 -11.65 0.00
CA LEU A 162 9.56 -10.98 -1.22
C LEU A 162 8.96 -11.98 -2.22
N GLY A 163 9.67 -13.09 -2.50
CA GLY A 163 9.19 -14.14 -3.40
C GLY A 163 7.86 -14.72 -2.98
N THR A 164 7.71 -15.06 -1.69
CA THR A 164 6.45 -15.58 -1.12
C THR A 164 5.32 -14.56 -1.21
N ALA A 165 5.58 -13.28 -0.90
CA ALA A 165 4.57 -12.22 -0.99
C ALA A 165 4.09 -12.02 -2.44
N VAL A 166 5.02 -12.00 -3.40
CA VAL A 166 4.71 -11.91 -4.84
C VAL A 166 3.87 -13.11 -5.28
N SER A 167 4.25 -14.32 -4.90
CA SER A 167 3.51 -15.55 -5.24
C SER A 167 2.09 -15.53 -4.71
N ILE A 168 1.88 -15.17 -3.44
CA ILE A 168 0.55 -15.06 -2.82
C ILE A 168 -0.32 -14.05 -3.59
N LEU A 169 0.23 -12.90 -3.95
CA LEU A 169 -0.53 -11.87 -4.68
C LEU A 169 -0.88 -12.30 -6.11
N LEU A 170 0.02 -12.99 -6.80
CA LEU A 170 -0.22 -13.49 -8.15
C LEU A 170 -1.20 -14.66 -8.18
N ILE A 171 -1.19 -15.53 -7.19
CA ILE A 171 -2.21 -16.59 -7.03
C ILE A 171 -3.60 -15.96 -6.85
N ASN A 172 -3.70 -14.90 -6.06
CA ASN A 172 -4.97 -14.20 -5.84
C ASN A 172 -5.44 -13.39 -7.06
N ASN A 173 -4.50 -12.79 -7.80
CA ASN A 173 -4.78 -12.03 -9.02
C ASN A 173 -3.60 -12.13 -10.01
N PRO A 174 -3.60 -13.08 -10.94
CA PRO A 174 -2.54 -13.25 -11.93
C PRO A 174 -2.30 -11.99 -12.78
N PHE A 175 -3.36 -11.22 -13.05
CA PHE A 175 -3.26 -9.98 -13.82
C PHE A 175 -2.57 -8.83 -13.07
N ALA A 176 -2.26 -8.99 -11.78
CA ALA A 176 -1.49 -8.00 -11.03
C ALA A 176 -0.11 -7.72 -11.65
N VAL A 177 0.44 -8.70 -12.38
CA VAL A 177 1.71 -8.55 -13.13
C VAL A 177 1.68 -7.36 -14.11
N PHE A 178 0.53 -7.04 -14.68
CA PHE A 178 0.36 -5.93 -15.62
C PHE A 178 0.11 -4.58 -14.92
N ASN A 179 0.04 -4.57 -13.60
CA ASN A 179 -0.13 -3.34 -12.83
C ASN A 179 1.23 -2.66 -12.60
N VAL A 180 1.40 -1.46 -13.17
CA VAL A 180 2.66 -0.69 -13.08
C VAL A 180 3.07 -0.44 -11.62
N ALA A 181 2.14 -0.15 -10.72
CA ALA A 181 2.45 0.06 -9.31
C ALA A 181 2.98 -1.22 -8.64
N PHE A 182 2.46 -2.39 -9.03
CA PHE A 182 2.97 -3.67 -8.58
C PHE A 182 4.37 -3.93 -9.11
N GLN A 183 4.60 -3.76 -10.41
CA GLN A 183 5.91 -3.94 -11.06
C GLN A 183 6.98 -3.06 -10.42
N LEU A 184 6.73 -1.74 -10.32
CA LEU A 184 7.66 -0.80 -9.71
C LEU A 184 7.97 -1.15 -8.25
N SER A 185 6.96 -1.58 -7.50
CA SER A 185 7.11 -1.94 -6.09
C SER A 185 7.93 -3.22 -5.90
N VAL A 186 7.76 -4.22 -6.75
CA VAL A 186 8.56 -5.47 -6.73
C VAL A 186 9.98 -5.20 -7.19
N LEU A 187 10.16 -4.53 -8.34
CA LEU A 187 11.47 -4.23 -8.91
C LEU A 187 12.32 -3.35 -7.98
N SER A 188 11.73 -2.32 -7.36
CA SER A 188 12.48 -1.48 -6.42
C SER A 188 12.92 -2.26 -5.18
N THR A 189 12.07 -3.12 -4.63
CA THR A 189 12.45 -3.96 -3.49
C THR A 189 13.52 -4.98 -3.88
N PHE A 190 13.39 -5.61 -5.04
CA PHE A 190 14.38 -6.53 -5.57
C PHE A 190 15.72 -5.82 -5.82
N GLY A 191 15.72 -4.63 -6.41
CA GLY A 191 16.92 -3.83 -6.63
C GLY A 191 17.64 -3.47 -5.31
N ILE A 192 16.90 -3.15 -4.24
CA ILE A 192 17.50 -2.92 -2.92
C ILE A 192 18.15 -4.20 -2.40
N LEU A 193 17.48 -5.34 -2.50
CA LEU A 193 18.00 -6.61 -1.98
C LEU A 193 19.18 -7.14 -2.80
N ALA A 194 19.12 -7.04 -4.14
CA ALA A 194 20.10 -7.63 -5.04
C ALA A 194 21.30 -6.73 -5.31
N VAL A 195 21.15 -5.41 -5.18
CA VAL A 195 22.18 -4.44 -5.56
C VAL A 195 22.61 -3.58 -4.36
N ALA A 196 21.67 -2.88 -3.72
CA ALA A 196 22.04 -1.90 -2.71
C ALA A 196 22.65 -2.56 -1.46
N ILE A 197 22.07 -3.65 -0.95
CA ILE A 197 22.59 -4.35 0.23
C ILE A 197 24.01 -4.89 0.00
N PRO A 198 24.29 -5.67 -1.07
CA PRO A 198 25.65 -6.15 -1.35
C PRO A 198 26.68 -5.04 -1.52
N ILE A 199 26.31 -3.92 -2.18
CA ILE A 199 27.21 -2.78 -2.33
C ILE A 199 27.53 -2.15 -0.98
N ILE A 200 26.53 -1.95 -0.12
CA ILE A 200 26.73 -1.40 1.22
C ILE A 200 27.63 -2.31 2.06
N GLU A 201 27.42 -3.62 2.00
CA GLU A 201 28.25 -4.59 2.71
C GLU A 201 29.69 -4.58 2.20
N PHE A 202 29.90 -4.50 0.88
CA PHE A 202 31.22 -4.39 0.27
C PHE A 202 31.96 -3.12 0.70
N VAL A 203 31.31 -1.95 0.64
CA VAL A 203 31.89 -0.68 1.07
C VAL A 203 32.25 -0.72 2.56
N ARG A 204 31.35 -1.27 3.39
CA ARG A 204 31.58 -1.40 4.82
C ARG A 204 32.78 -2.30 5.15
N GLN A 205 32.98 -3.40 4.41
CA GLN A 205 34.15 -4.25 4.58
C GLN A 205 35.44 -3.54 4.16
N ALA A 206 35.40 -2.72 3.09
CA ALA A 206 36.54 -1.95 2.65
C ALA A 206 36.95 -0.84 3.62
N GLU A 207 36.07 -0.34 4.46
CA GLU A 207 36.32 0.69 5.47
C GLU A 207 37.03 0.13 6.74
N TYR A 208 37.01 -1.20 6.94
CA TYR A 208 37.65 -1.89 8.06
C TYR A 208 39.06 -2.47 7.70
N ILE A 209 39.55 -2.25 6.47
CA ILE A 209 40.90 -2.63 6.01
C ILE A 209 41.78 -1.38 5.92
#